data_aaf786a8aab408f38a62cbc08229189f
#
_entry.id   aaf786a8aab408f38a62cbc08229189f
#
_cell.length_a   1.000
_cell.length_b   1.000
_cell.length_c   1.000
_cell.angle_alpha   90.00
_cell.angle_beta   90.00
_cell.angle_gamma   90.00
#
_symmetry.space_group_name_H-M   'P 1'
#
loop_
_entity.id
_entity.type
_entity.pdbx_description
1 polymer ?
#
loop_
_entity_poly.entity_id
_entity_poly.type
_entity_poly.pdbx_seq_one_letter_code
_entity_poly.pdbx_strand_id
1 'polypeptide(L)'
;MNSESTFPNAVVQAIVTGTAPQPARLAAARGLLPLSQTDLLEVLVALATSNDEEVAAAAQETLDGENQDDLLVAARTADTSPAVLKYLAGRADGPRELFEATILNSNTPDVALAQLASSTSDGSLLELISINQQRLVRAPDIIEAILANPARTSEAERRARETRREFFEKERGAQQIADELRAQGKTAAAEFFQAAQLTTDGTELTFDDAWIIAQHIEVSDADIDDSWLPAERYEELIGESAEQKAANLQRILEHERLEKGEVSAERVSLIRRIMFMNTKDRLKLAMKGDREARSILVRDANKVVSSAVIHNPRITEHEIENIAAMRVVSNEVLRLIAMNRNWARSYAIIHNLARNPRTPIPTALHILPRIRTKDLIHLSVNKNVSETVRRQAIRLNQARAGK
;
A
#
# COMPACT_ATOMS: atom_id res chain seq x y z
N MET A 1 -10.56 -23.57 5.17
CA MET A 1 -11.78 -23.05 5.83
C MET A 1 -12.95 -23.46 4.96
N ASN A 2 -13.82 -24.30 5.48
CA ASN A 2 -14.99 -24.81 4.73
C ASN A 2 -15.94 -23.63 4.48
N SER A 3 -16.15 -23.30 3.21
CA SER A 3 -17.26 -22.43 2.78
C SER A 3 -18.56 -23.23 2.99
N GLU A 4 -19.30 -22.88 4.03
CA GLU A 4 -20.68 -23.32 4.21
C GLU A 4 -21.50 -22.71 3.09
N SER A 5 -21.75 -23.49 2.02
CA SER A 5 -22.74 -23.15 1.01
C SER A 5 -24.13 -23.26 1.66
N THR A 6 -24.77 -22.13 1.88
CA THR A 6 -26.13 -22.07 2.43
C THR A 6 -27.11 -22.39 1.32
N PHE A 7 -27.48 -23.66 1.16
CA PHE A 7 -28.53 -24.08 0.22
C PHE A 7 -29.89 -23.64 0.75
N PRO A 8 -30.69 -22.87 -0.03
CA PRO A 8 -32.04 -22.47 0.39
C PRO A 8 -33.02 -23.66 0.52
N ASN A 9 -32.68 -24.80 -0.11
CA ASN A 9 -33.52 -25.97 -0.14
C ASN A 9 -32.89 -27.15 0.66
N ALA A 10 -33.53 -27.57 1.76
CA ALA A 10 -33.03 -28.63 2.62
C ALA A 10 -32.89 -29.99 1.89
N VAL A 11 -33.71 -30.24 0.84
CA VAL A 11 -33.63 -31.44 0.02
C VAL A 11 -32.36 -31.44 -0.82
N VAL A 12 -32.03 -30.30 -1.46
CA VAL A 12 -30.79 -30.11 -2.23
C VAL A 12 -29.59 -30.38 -1.32
N GLN A 13 -29.58 -29.77 -0.14
CA GLN A 13 -28.49 -29.95 0.82
C GLN A 13 -28.30 -31.40 1.22
N ALA A 14 -29.38 -32.12 1.54
CA ALA A 14 -29.30 -33.52 1.93
C ALA A 14 -28.77 -34.44 0.79
N ILE A 15 -29.10 -34.12 -0.46
CA ILE A 15 -28.61 -34.85 -1.63
C ILE A 15 -27.13 -34.55 -1.89
N VAL A 16 -26.75 -33.27 -1.92
CA VAL A 16 -25.37 -32.84 -2.19
C VAL A 16 -24.39 -33.29 -1.10
N THR A 17 -24.80 -33.27 0.18
CA THR A 17 -23.98 -33.78 1.29
C THR A 17 -23.97 -35.33 1.41
N GLY A 18 -24.73 -36.02 0.56
CA GLY A 18 -24.79 -37.48 0.56
C GLY A 18 -25.57 -38.10 1.73
N THR A 19 -26.31 -37.31 2.52
CA THR A 19 -27.11 -37.77 3.65
C THR A 19 -28.47 -38.33 3.20
N ALA A 20 -28.89 -38.04 1.96
CA ALA A 20 -30.11 -38.58 1.39
C ALA A 20 -29.98 -40.10 1.06
N PRO A 21 -31.05 -40.90 1.23
CA PRO A 21 -31.03 -42.32 0.84
C PRO A 21 -30.72 -42.53 -0.65
N GLN A 22 -30.06 -43.63 -1.00
CA GLN A 22 -29.68 -43.95 -2.38
C GLN A 22 -30.84 -43.82 -3.40
N PRO A 23 -32.08 -44.35 -3.12
CA PRO A 23 -33.19 -44.19 -4.05
C PRO A 23 -33.55 -42.72 -4.34
N ALA A 24 -33.45 -41.85 -3.34
CA ALA A 24 -33.70 -40.42 -3.51
C ALA A 24 -32.58 -39.73 -4.32
N ARG A 25 -31.32 -40.11 -4.10
CA ARG A 25 -30.17 -39.62 -4.90
C ARG A 25 -30.29 -40.10 -6.35
N LEU A 26 -30.70 -41.32 -6.60
CA LEU A 26 -30.91 -41.86 -7.93
C LEU A 26 -32.09 -41.16 -8.66
N ALA A 27 -33.19 -40.89 -7.93
CA ALA A 27 -34.30 -40.11 -8.49
C ALA A 27 -33.88 -38.68 -8.84
N ALA A 28 -33.07 -38.06 -8.00
CA ALA A 28 -32.49 -36.73 -8.28
C ALA A 28 -31.53 -36.77 -9.49
N ALA A 29 -30.67 -37.80 -9.57
CA ALA A 29 -29.73 -37.98 -10.69
C ALA A 29 -30.43 -38.16 -12.05
N ARG A 30 -31.65 -38.70 -12.05
CA ARG A 30 -32.53 -38.87 -13.22
C ARG A 30 -33.42 -37.66 -13.50
N GLY A 31 -33.25 -36.54 -12.76
CA GLY A 31 -34.08 -35.34 -12.94
C GLY A 31 -35.55 -35.47 -12.56
N LEU A 32 -35.94 -36.51 -11.76
CA LEU A 32 -37.32 -36.76 -11.44
C LEU A 32 -37.86 -35.94 -10.25
N LEU A 33 -37.00 -35.16 -9.59
CA LEU A 33 -37.43 -34.31 -8.48
C LEU A 33 -37.89 -32.93 -8.99
N PRO A 34 -38.94 -32.35 -8.42
CA PRO A 34 -39.47 -31.03 -8.80
C PRO A 34 -38.55 -29.91 -8.21
N LEU A 35 -37.36 -29.79 -8.76
CA LEU A 35 -36.38 -28.76 -8.39
C LEU A 35 -36.42 -27.58 -9.38
N SER A 36 -35.95 -26.41 -8.94
CA SER A 36 -35.67 -25.35 -9.86
C SER A 36 -34.51 -25.74 -10.78
N GLN A 37 -34.41 -25.14 -11.99
CA GLN A 37 -33.33 -25.49 -12.92
C GLN A 37 -31.92 -25.25 -12.31
N THR A 38 -31.74 -24.22 -11.51
CA THR A 38 -30.50 -23.93 -10.81
C THR A 38 -30.16 -24.99 -9.74
N ASP A 39 -31.18 -25.39 -8.94
CA ASP A 39 -31.03 -26.46 -7.94
C ASP A 39 -30.77 -27.82 -8.60
N LEU A 40 -31.44 -28.10 -9.71
CA LEU A 40 -31.25 -29.34 -10.45
C LEU A 40 -29.80 -29.46 -10.97
N LEU A 41 -29.29 -28.45 -11.62
CA LEU A 41 -27.91 -28.45 -12.12
C LEU A 41 -26.88 -28.59 -10.98
N GLU A 42 -27.10 -27.95 -9.84
CA GLU A 42 -26.25 -28.09 -8.68
C GLU A 42 -26.21 -29.49 -8.13
N VAL A 43 -27.40 -30.13 -7.98
CA VAL A 43 -27.55 -31.50 -7.57
C VAL A 43 -26.90 -32.48 -8.56
N LEU A 44 -27.17 -32.32 -9.85
CA LEU A 44 -26.59 -33.17 -10.89
C LEU A 44 -25.08 -33.11 -10.92
N VAL A 45 -24.48 -31.89 -10.87
CA VAL A 45 -23.01 -31.72 -10.83
C VAL A 45 -22.41 -32.37 -9.58
N ALA A 46 -23.07 -32.25 -8.41
CA ALA A 46 -22.60 -32.86 -7.20
C ALA A 46 -22.69 -34.40 -7.28
N LEU A 47 -23.80 -34.94 -7.82
CA LEU A 47 -24.02 -36.39 -7.96
C LEU A 47 -23.11 -37.02 -9.03
N ALA A 48 -22.75 -36.29 -10.11
CA ALA A 48 -21.82 -36.78 -11.12
C ALA A 48 -20.40 -37.06 -10.56
N THR A 49 -20.08 -36.45 -9.38
CA THR A 49 -18.82 -36.71 -8.66
C THR A 49 -18.97 -37.66 -7.49
N SER A 50 -20.13 -38.36 -7.38
CA SER A 50 -20.43 -39.30 -6.30
C SER A 50 -19.59 -40.58 -6.40
N ASN A 51 -19.26 -41.17 -5.24
CA ASN A 51 -18.61 -42.48 -5.17
C ASN A 51 -19.54 -43.67 -5.58
N ASP A 52 -20.82 -43.42 -5.76
CA ASP A 52 -21.82 -44.43 -6.19
C ASP A 52 -21.90 -44.37 -7.73
N GLU A 53 -21.32 -45.36 -8.39
CA GLU A 53 -21.18 -45.42 -9.85
C GLU A 53 -22.53 -45.33 -10.58
N GLU A 54 -23.60 -45.96 -10.02
CA GLU A 54 -24.93 -45.92 -10.64
C GLU A 54 -25.53 -44.48 -10.58
N VAL A 55 -25.37 -43.82 -9.45
CA VAL A 55 -25.84 -42.43 -9.26
C VAL A 55 -25.02 -41.46 -10.12
N ALA A 56 -23.71 -41.63 -10.17
CA ALA A 56 -22.83 -40.79 -10.97
C ALA A 56 -23.13 -40.93 -12.46
N ALA A 57 -23.28 -42.14 -12.97
CA ALA A 57 -23.59 -42.39 -14.36
C ALA A 57 -24.98 -41.82 -14.77
N ALA A 58 -25.99 -42.00 -13.93
CA ALA A 58 -27.32 -41.43 -14.18
C ALA A 58 -27.32 -39.88 -14.16
N ALA A 59 -26.56 -39.29 -13.25
CA ALA A 59 -26.41 -37.82 -13.20
C ALA A 59 -25.66 -37.28 -14.44
N GLN A 60 -24.61 -37.96 -14.88
CA GLN A 60 -23.90 -37.58 -16.09
C GLN A 60 -24.76 -37.67 -17.35
N GLU A 61 -25.52 -38.76 -17.51
CA GLU A 61 -26.47 -38.95 -18.62
C GLU A 61 -27.51 -37.81 -18.66
N THR A 62 -28.04 -37.44 -17.50
CA THR A 62 -29.02 -36.34 -17.40
C THR A 62 -28.38 -34.99 -17.75
N LEU A 63 -27.14 -34.69 -17.25
CA LEU A 63 -26.38 -33.51 -17.56
C LEU A 63 -26.04 -33.39 -19.06
N ASP A 64 -25.72 -34.51 -19.72
CA ASP A 64 -25.43 -34.54 -21.16
C ASP A 64 -26.69 -34.31 -22.00
N GLY A 65 -27.88 -34.66 -21.46
CA GLY A 65 -29.18 -34.42 -22.08
C GLY A 65 -29.78 -33.03 -21.82
N GLU A 66 -29.18 -32.22 -20.97
CA GLU A 66 -29.69 -30.87 -20.63
C GLU A 66 -29.68 -29.92 -21.84
N ASN A 67 -30.72 -29.09 -21.92
CA ASN A 67 -30.87 -28.09 -22.98
C ASN A 67 -29.75 -27.04 -22.90
N GLN A 68 -29.14 -26.73 -24.03
CA GLN A 68 -28.06 -25.73 -24.11
C GLN A 68 -28.53 -24.33 -23.71
N ASP A 69 -29.81 -23.97 -23.98
CA ASP A 69 -30.36 -22.68 -23.57
C ASP A 69 -30.41 -22.57 -22.02
N ASP A 70 -30.81 -23.66 -21.35
CA ASP A 70 -30.90 -23.70 -19.88
C ASP A 70 -29.49 -23.60 -19.23
N LEU A 71 -28.49 -24.26 -19.81
CA LEU A 71 -27.10 -24.15 -19.38
C LEU A 71 -26.56 -22.72 -19.60
N LEU A 72 -26.93 -22.07 -20.71
CA LEU A 72 -26.54 -20.68 -20.99
C LEU A 72 -27.18 -19.71 -20.00
N VAL A 73 -28.46 -19.90 -19.65
CA VAL A 73 -29.15 -19.12 -18.62
C VAL A 73 -28.45 -19.30 -17.28
N ALA A 74 -28.12 -20.52 -16.90
CA ALA A 74 -27.37 -20.78 -15.68
C ALA A 74 -26.00 -20.09 -15.68
N ALA A 75 -25.23 -20.15 -16.77
CA ALA A 75 -23.92 -19.48 -16.88
C ALA A 75 -24.03 -17.95 -16.72
N ARG A 76 -25.13 -17.33 -17.16
CA ARG A 76 -25.38 -15.87 -17.04
C ARG A 76 -25.91 -15.45 -15.68
N THR A 77 -26.45 -16.37 -14.90
CA THR A 77 -27.05 -16.08 -13.60
C THR A 77 -25.93 -15.81 -12.56
N ALA A 78 -26.00 -14.67 -11.89
CA ALA A 78 -24.97 -14.23 -10.96
C ALA A 78 -24.82 -15.15 -9.73
N ASP A 79 -25.93 -15.78 -9.29
CA ASP A 79 -25.97 -16.64 -8.10
C ASP A 79 -25.67 -18.12 -8.40
N THR A 80 -25.26 -18.45 -9.63
CA THR A 80 -24.91 -19.83 -9.99
C THR A 80 -23.71 -20.32 -9.20
N SER A 81 -23.82 -21.53 -8.67
CA SER A 81 -22.78 -22.10 -7.81
C SER A 81 -21.45 -22.27 -8.54
N PRO A 82 -20.31 -22.08 -7.86
CA PRO A 82 -18.98 -22.28 -8.44
C PRO A 82 -18.76 -23.69 -9.00
N ALA A 83 -19.42 -24.70 -8.43
CA ALA A 83 -19.33 -26.09 -8.89
C ALA A 83 -19.97 -26.26 -10.28
N VAL A 84 -21.15 -25.67 -10.50
CA VAL A 84 -21.83 -25.68 -11.81
C VAL A 84 -20.99 -24.92 -12.84
N LEU A 85 -20.49 -23.73 -12.52
CA LEU A 85 -19.63 -22.95 -13.42
C LEU A 85 -18.34 -23.67 -13.77
N LYS A 86 -17.74 -24.39 -12.82
CA LYS A 86 -16.58 -25.24 -13.07
C LYS A 86 -16.92 -26.38 -14.05
N TYR A 87 -18.07 -27.02 -13.86
CA TYR A 87 -18.55 -28.07 -14.77
C TYR A 87 -18.75 -27.50 -16.19
N LEU A 88 -19.42 -26.34 -16.33
CA LEU A 88 -19.66 -25.70 -17.62
C LEU A 88 -18.35 -25.30 -18.34
N ALA A 89 -17.37 -24.79 -17.60
CA ALA A 89 -16.04 -24.46 -18.13
C ALA A 89 -15.26 -25.71 -18.61
N GLY A 90 -15.52 -26.87 -18.00
CA GLY A 90 -14.83 -28.13 -18.31
C GLY A 90 -15.49 -28.96 -19.43
N ARG A 91 -16.62 -28.53 -19.99
CA ARG A 91 -17.29 -29.28 -21.10
C ARG A 91 -16.43 -29.26 -22.36
N ALA A 92 -16.38 -30.40 -23.05
CA ALA A 92 -15.63 -30.52 -24.30
C ALA A 92 -16.40 -29.94 -25.51
N ASP A 93 -17.74 -29.94 -25.44
CA ASP A 93 -18.66 -29.67 -26.54
C ASP A 93 -19.74 -28.66 -26.14
N GLY A 94 -19.33 -27.48 -25.75
CA GLY A 94 -20.26 -26.36 -25.49
C GLY A 94 -20.27 -25.35 -26.65
N PRO A 95 -21.41 -24.65 -26.87
CA PRO A 95 -21.41 -23.51 -27.80
C PRO A 95 -20.53 -22.40 -27.22
N ARG A 96 -19.95 -21.60 -28.13
CA ARG A 96 -19.06 -20.48 -27.75
C ARG A 96 -19.71 -19.54 -26.73
N GLU A 97 -21.00 -19.22 -26.92
CA GLU A 97 -21.77 -18.34 -26.06
C GLU A 97 -21.83 -18.84 -24.61
N LEU A 98 -21.82 -20.16 -24.38
CA LEU A 98 -21.78 -20.77 -23.06
C LEU A 98 -20.45 -20.49 -22.36
N PHE A 99 -19.33 -20.67 -23.08
CA PHE A 99 -18.00 -20.40 -22.52
C PHE A 99 -17.81 -18.90 -22.26
N GLU A 100 -18.25 -18.01 -23.17
CA GLU A 100 -18.23 -16.56 -22.96
C GLU A 100 -19.00 -16.17 -21.70
N ALA A 101 -20.22 -16.67 -21.51
CA ALA A 101 -21.03 -16.43 -20.32
C ALA A 101 -20.34 -16.93 -19.04
N THR A 102 -19.73 -18.12 -19.11
CA THR A 102 -19.00 -18.72 -17.99
C THR A 102 -17.76 -17.89 -17.63
N ILE A 103 -16.98 -17.40 -18.61
CA ILE A 103 -15.82 -16.54 -18.38
C ILE A 103 -16.22 -15.22 -17.72
N LEU A 104 -17.32 -14.63 -18.14
CA LEU A 104 -17.81 -13.33 -17.65
C LEU A 104 -18.47 -13.44 -16.26
N ASN A 105 -18.87 -14.63 -15.83
CA ASN A 105 -19.49 -14.81 -14.52
C ASN A 105 -18.42 -14.64 -13.40
N SER A 106 -18.71 -13.75 -12.44
CA SER A 106 -17.80 -13.45 -11.32
C SER A 106 -17.55 -14.65 -10.40
N ASN A 107 -18.52 -15.58 -10.29
CA ASN A 107 -18.45 -16.75 -9.44
C ASN A 107 -17.67 -17.91 -10.06
N THR A 108 -17.25 -17.80 -11.33
CA THR A 108 -16.45 -18.84 -11.97
C THR A 108 -15.10 -18.97 -11.27
N PRO A 109 -14.76 -20.18 -10.77
CA PRO A 109 -13.48 -20.40 -10.11
C PRO A 109 -12.30 -20.16 -11.05
N ASP A 110 -11.23 -19.56 -10.55
CA ASP A 110 -10.02 -19.26 -11.35
C ASP A 110 -9.36 -20.54 -11.90
N VAL A 111 -9.42 -21.63 -11.13
CA VAL A 111 -8.94 -22.95 -11.58
C VAL A 111 -9.72 -23.47 -12.81
N ALA A 112 -11.03 -23.20 -12.86
CA ALA A 112 -11.85 -23.56 -14.03
C ALA A 112 -11.48 -22.74 -15.26
N LEU A 113 -11.18 -21.45 -15.07
CA LEU A 113 -10.70 -20.58 -16.16
C LEU A 113 -9.30 -20.99 -16.66
N ALA A 114 -8.39 -21.38 -15.76
CA ALA A 114 -7.09 -21.91 -16.14
C ALA A 114 -7.22 -23.23 -16.94
N GLN A 115 -8.13 -24.10 -16.53
CA GLN A 115 -8.42 -25.34 -17.27
C GLN A 115 -9.03 -25.06 -18.65
N LEU A 116 -10.02 -24.15 -18.73
CA LEU A 116 -10.59 -23.73 -20.01
C LEU A 116 -9.53 -23.08 -20.90
N ALA A 117 -8.68 -22.20 -20.35
CA ALA A 117 -7.58 -21.57 -21.09
C ALA A 117 -6.56 -22.58 -21.63
N SER A 118 -6.33 -23.70 -20.94
CA SER A 118 -5.40 -24.74 -21.39
C SER A 118 -6.00 -25.64 -22.48
N SER A 119 -7.33 -25.87 -22.46
CA SER A 119 -8.01 -26.86 -23.32
C SER A 119 -8.70 -26.27 -24.54
N THR A 120 -9.08 -24.99 -24.52
CA THR A 120 -9.82 -24.36 -25.64
C THR A 120 -8.98 -24.26 -26.92
N SER A 121 -9.61 -24.54 -28.04
CA SER A 121 -9.06 -24.29 -29.39
C SER A 121 -9.50 -22.91 -29.96
N ASP A 122 -10.34 -22.17 -29.27
CA ASP A 122 -10.83 -20.86 -29.69
C ASP A 122 -9.99 -19.73 -29.07
N GLY A 123 -9.12 -19.12 -29.90
CA GLY A 123 -8.24 -18.02 -29.47
C GLY A 123 -9.00 -16.78 -28.98
N SER A 124 -10.25 -16.56 -29.39
CA SER A 124 -11.05 -15.43 -28.94
C SER A 124 -11.53 -15.58 -27.49
N LEU A 125 -11.73 -16.81 -27.00
CA LEU A 125 -11.98 -17.09 -25.59
C LEU A 125 -10.74 -16.80 -24.74
N LEU A 126 -9.54 -17.09 -25.26
CA LEU A 126 -8.27 -16.72 -24.60
C LEU A 126 -8.11 -15.19 -24.49
N GLU A 127 -8.51 -14.45 -25.55
CA GLU A 127 -8.57 -12.98 -25.47
C GLU A 127 -9.51 -12.50 -24.38
N LEU A 128 -10.72 -13.06 -24.31
CA LEU A 128 -11.71 -12.69 -23.32
C LEU A 128 -11.23 -12.97 -21.87
N ILE A 129 -10.59 -14.11 -21.65
CA ILE A 129 -9.97 -14.45 -20.35
C ILE A 129 -8.86 -13.43 -20.02
N SER A 130 -8.04 -13.04 -21.00
CA SER A 130 -6.91 -12.12 -20.81
C SER A 130 -7.30 -10.67 -20.48
N ILE A 131 -8.55 -10.27 -20.71
CA ILE A 131 -9.05 -8.90 -20.40
C ILE A 131 -9.12 -8.67 -18.89
N ASN A 132 -9.45 -9.69 -18.09
CA ASN A 132 -9.61 -9.53 -16.66
C ASN A 132 -8.27 -9.61 -15.92
N GLN A 133 -7.55 -8.50 -15.90
CA GLN A 133 -6.24 -8.39 -15.28
C GLN A 133 -6.24 -8.78 -13.77
N GLN A 134 -7.32 -8.44 -13.04
CA GLN A 134 -7.43 -8.84 -11.63
C GLN A 134 -7.39 -10.35 -11.43
N ARG A 135 -8.07 -11.11 -12.31
CA ARG A 135 -8.04 -12.58 -12.26
C ARG A 135 -6.66 -13.13 -12.62
N LEU A 136 -6.01 -12.55 -13.64
CA LEU A 136 -4.65 -12.96 -14.04
C LEU A 136 -3.64 -12.76 -12.89
N VAL A 137 -3.73 -11.65 -12.17
CA VAL A 137 -2.86 -11.36 -11.01
C VAL A 137 -3.16 -12.30 -9.85
N ARG A 138 -4.45 -12.57 -9.57
CA ARG A 138 -4.87 -13.45 -8.47
C ARG A 138 -4.53 -14.92 -8.72
N ALA A 139 -4.56 -15.35 -9.96
CA ALA A 139 -4.32 -16.73 -10.36
C ALA A 139 -3.34 -16.81 -11.55
N PRO A 140 -2.02 -16.82 -11.28
CA PRO A 140 -0.97 -16.88 -12.31
C PRO A 140 -1.06 -18.09 -13.24
N ASP A 141 -1.65 -19.18 -12.77
CA ASP A 141 -1.88 -20.39 -13.56
C ASP A 141 -2.70 -20.10 -14.84
N ILE A 142 -3.57 -19.08 -14.81
CA ILE A 142 -4.31 -18.65 -16.01
C ILE A 142 -3.35 -18.07 -17.04
N ILE A 143 -2.35 -17.27 -16.62
CA ILE A 143 -1.34 -16.70 -17.51
C ILE A 143 -0.54 -17.81 -18.18
N GLU A 144 -0.06 -18.78 -17.39
CA GLU A 144 0.73 -19.90 -17.90
C GLU A 144 -0.10 -20.77 -18.86
N ALA A 145 -1.39 -21.00 -18.55
CA ALA A 145 -2.33 -21.72 -19.43
C ALA A 145 -2.51 -20.99 -20.78
N ILE A 146 -2.73 -19.67 -20.77
CA ILE A 146 -2.84 -18.87 -21.99
C ILE A 146 -1.54 -18.96 -22.82
N LEU A 147 -0.39 -18.78 -22.19
CA LEU A 147 0.91 -18.77 -22.88
C LEU A 147 1.31 -20.14 -23.44
N ALA A 148 0.88 -21.23 -22.79
CA ALA A 148 1.13 -22.60 -23.25
C ALA A 148 0.17 -23.04 -24.37
N ASN A 149 -1.01 -22.42 -24.50
CA ASN A 149 -2.02 -22.83 -25.46
C ASN A 149 -1.58 -22.49 -26.92
N PRO A 150 -1.55 -23.45 -27.83
CA PRO A 150 -1.17 -23.21 -29.23
C PRO A 150 -2.18 -22.34 -30.00
N ALA A 151 -3.43 -22.31 -29.60
CA ALA A 151 -4.48 -21.51 -30.24
C ALA A 151 -4.52 -20.03 -29.73
N ARG A 152 -3.57 -19.64 -28.88
CA ARG A 152 -3.53 -18.25 -28.38
C ARG A 152 -3.34 -17.25 -29.50
N THR A 153 -4.06 -16.15 -29.42
CA THR A 153 -3.86 -15.01 -30.33
C THR A 153 -2.70 -14.14 -29.89
N SER A 154 -2.19 -13.32 -30.78
CA SER A 154 -1.13 -12.34 -30.47
C SER A 154 -1.54 -11.36 -29.38
N GLU A 155 -2.82 -11.02 -29.32
CA GLU A 155 -3.36 -10.10 -28.33
C GLU A 155 -3.47 -10.74 -26.93
N ALA A 156 -3.98 -11.97 -26.84
CA ALA A 156 -4.00 -12.73 -25.57
C ALA A 156 -2.58 -12.95 -25.04
N GLU A 157 -1.64 -13.31 -25.92
CA GLU A 157 -0.23 -13.48 -25.57
C GLU A 157 0.40 -12.17 -25.07
N ARG A 158 0.14 -11.05 -25.75
CA ARG A 158 0.65 -9.73 -25.36
C ARG A 158 0.18 -9.37 -23.95
N ARG A 159 -1.14 -9.43 -23.69
CA ARG A 159 -1.72 -9.10 -22.39
C ARG A 159 -1.23 -10.00 -21.26
N ALA A 160 -1.17 -11.31 -21.51
CA ALA A 160 -0.64 -12.27 -20.54
C ALA A 160 0.83 -11.99 -20.18
N ARG A 161 1.68 -11.70 -21.18
CA ARG A 161 3.10 -11.36 -20.98
C ARG A 161 3.27 -10.00 -20.28
N GLU A 162 2.47 -8.98 -20.64
CA GLU A 162 2.50 -7.69 -19.98
C GLU A 162 2.15 -7.83 -18.50
N THR A 163 1.04 -8.53 -18.18
CA THR A 163 0.62 -8.78 -16.80
C THR A 163 1.71 -9.55 -16.04
N ARG A 164 2.30 -10.59 -16.64
CA ARG A 164 3.39 -11.36 -16.02
C ARG A 164 4.60 -10.48 -15.72
N ARG A 165 5.03 -9.64 -16.67
CA ARG A 165 6.17 -8.74 -16.49
C ARG A 165 5.87 -7.67 -15.42
N GLU A 166 4.70 -7.07 -15.50
CA GLU A 166 4.35 -5.95 -14.63
C GLU A 166 4.17 -6.36 -13.16
N PHE A 167 3.53 -7.50 -12.90
CA PHE A 167 3.19 -7.90 -11.53
C PHE A 167 4.16 -8.95 -10.97
N PHE A 168 4.58 -9.94 -11.73
CA PHE A 168 5.35 -11.07 -11.19
C PHE A 168 6.86 -10.97 -11.38
N GLU A 169 7.35 -10.41 -12.49
CA GLU A 169 8.79 -10.22 -12.68
C GLU A 169 9.32 -9.08 -11.80
N LYS A 170 8.53 -8.00 -11.64
CA LYS A 170 8.86 -6.91 -10.70
C LYS A 170 8.80 -7.39 -9.25
N GLU A 171 7.79 -8.19 -8.89
CA GLU A 171 7.67 -8.74 -7.55
C GLU A 171 8.83 -9.67 -7.19
N ARG A 172 9.24 -10.55 -8.10
CA ARG A 172 10.45 -11.39 -7.92
C ARG A 172 11.72 -10.55 -7.77
N GLY A 173 11.86 -9.52 -8.59
CA GLY A 173 12.97 -8.57 -8.49
C GLY A 173 12.97 -7.82 -7.14
N ALA A 174 11.81 -7.39 -6.68
CA ALA A 174 11.65 -6.75 -5.38
C ALA A 174 11.99 -7.67 -4.22
N GLN A 175 11.56 -8.93 -4.28
CA GLN A 175 11.88 -9.94 -3.28
C GLN A 175 13.37 -10.22 -3.21
N GLN A 176 14.02 -10.40 -4.36
CA GLN A 176 15.46 -10.63 -4.43
C GLN A 176 16.25 -9.45 -3.83
N ILE A 177 15.86 -8.22 -4.14
CA ILE A 177 16.48 -7.02 -3.59
C ILE A 177 16.24 -6.92 -2.08
N ALA A 178 15.04 -7.22 -1.61
CA ALA A 178 14.76 -7.23 -0.17
C ALA A 178 15.62 -8.27 0.57
N ASP A 179 15.84 -9.44 -0.04
CA ASP A 179 16.71 -10.48 0.53
C ASP A 179 18.19 -10.06 0.54
N GLU A 180 18.66 -9.36 -0.51
CA GLU A 180 19.98 -8.75 -0.53
C GLU A 180 20.16 -7.68 0.56
N LEU A 181 19.15 -6.81 0.76
CA LEU A 181 19.17 -5.82 1.84
C LEU A 181 19.21 -6.48 3.21
N ARG A 182 18.46 -7.57 3.43
CA ARG A 182 18.53 -8.35 4.67
C ARG A 182 19.90 -8.99 4.88
N ALA A 183 20.50 -9.55 3.83
CA ALA A 183 21.85 -10.10 3.89
C ALA A 183 22.91 -9.05 4.24
N GLN A 184 22.70 -7.79 3.88
CA GLN A 184 23.52 -6.64 4.27
C GLN A 184 23.22 -6.11 5.69
N GLY A 185 22.29 -6.72 6.42
CA GLY A 185 21.84 -6.25 7.73
C GLY A 185 20.86 -5.06 7.71
N LYS A 186 20.40 -4.65 6.54
CA LYS A 186 19.47 -3.52 6.35
C LYS A 186 18.01 -3.99 6.36
N THR A 187 17.56 -4.59 7.45
CA THR A 187 16.20 -5.16 7.58
C THR A 187 15.10 -4.12 7.39
N ALA A 188 15.26 -2.95 8.00
CA ALA A 188 14.30 -1.85 7.88
C ALA A 188 14.15 -1.35 6.43
N ALA A 189 15.24 -1.27 5.68
CA ALA A 189 15.22 -0.93 4.25
C ALA A 189 14.50 -1.99 3.42
N ALA A 190 14.71 -3.28 3.73
CA ALA A 190 14.03 -4.39 3.07
C ALA A 190 12.51 -4.37 3.31
N GLU A 191 12.07 -4.12 4.55
CA GLU A 191 10.66 -3.97 4.92
C GLU A 191 10.00 -2.82 4.15
N PHE A 192 10.64 -1.66 4.13
CA PHE A 192 10.16 -0.50 3.38
C PHE A 192 10.04 -0.79 1.89
N PHE A 193 11.06 -1.41 1.30
CA PHE A 193 11.09 -1.73 -0.12
C PHE A 193 9.97 -2.69 -0.52
N GLN A 194 9.72 -3.72 0.28
CA GLN A 194 8.59 -4.64 0.08
C GLN A 194 7.23 -3.94 0.24
N ALA A 195 7.06 -3.12 1.28
CA ALA A 195 5.82 -2.38 1.51
C ALA A 195 5.51 -1.38 0.39
N ALA A 196 6.53 -0.70 -0.16
CA ALA A 196 6.36 0.25 -1.27
C ALA A 196 5.89 -0.43 -2.57
N GLN A 197 6.22 -1.71 -2.79
CA GLN A 197 5.77 -2.47 -3.94
C GLN A 197 4.33 -2.99 -3.80
N LEU A 198 3.84 -3.15 -2.57
CA LEU A 198 2.51 -3.69 -2.29
C LEU A 198 1.40 -2.62 -2.29
N THR A 199 1.76 -1.35 -2.15
CA THR A 199 0.78 -0.25 -2.19
C THR A 199 0.41 0.11 -3.63
N THR A 200 -0.63 -0.54 -4.14
CA THR A 200 -1.28 -0.29 -5.44
C THR A 200 -2.07 1.04 -5.48
N ASP A 201 -2.10 1.77 -4.38
CA ASP A 201 -2.85 3.02 -4.23
C ASP A 201 -2.01 4.24 -4.65
N GLY A 202 -1.86 4.43 -5.98
CA GLY A 202 -1.55 5.74 -6.56
C GLY A 202 -0.21 6.39 -6.20
N THR A 203 0.74 5.67 -5.64
CA THR A 203 2.11 6.14 -5.44
C THR A 203 2.93 5.89 -6.70
N GLU A 204 3.23 6.96 -7.42
CA GLU A 204 4.08 6.95 -8.60
C GLU A 204 5.59 6.80 -8.26
N LEU A 205 5.92 6.07 -7.18
CA LEU A 205 7.31 5.72 -6.92
C LEU A 205 7.75 4.67 -7.93
N THR A 206 8.67 5.06 -8.81
CA THR A 206 9.32 4.08 -9.69
C THR A 206 10.14 3.08 -8.85
N PHE A 207 10.40 1.90 -9.40
CA PHE A 207 11.26 0.90 -8.76
C PHE A 207 12.62 1.48 -8.34
N ASP A 208 13.22 2.30 -9.21
CA ASP A 208 14.50 2.97 -8.93
C ASP A 208 14.38 4.01 -7.80
N ASP A 209 13.25 4.72 -7.72
CA ASP A 209 13.02 5.68 -6.64
C ASP A 209 12.85 4.97 -5.29
N ALA A 210 12.09 3.88 -5.27
CA ALA A 210 11.91 3.07 -4.07
C ALA A 210 13.26 2.48 -3.57
N TRP A 211 14.11 2.02 -4.50
CA TRP A 211 15.45 1.53 -4.18
C TRP A 211 16.34 2.62 -3.54
N ILE A 212 16.38 3.81 -4.15
CA ILE A 212 17.20 4.90 -3.63
C ILE A 212 16.70 5.35 -2.26
N ILE A 213 15.38 5.48 -2.08
CA ILE A 213 14.78 5.86 -0.80
C ILE A 213 15.04 4.79 0.27
N ALA A 214 14.95 3.51 -0.08
CA ALA A 214 15.23 2.39 0.84
C ALA A 214 16.65 2.45 1.42
N GLN A 215 17.65 2.96 0.68
CA GLN A 215 19.01 3.14 1.19
C GLN A 215 19.08 4.12 2.37
N HIS A 216 18.12 5.03 2.48
CA HIS A 216 18.01 6.03 3.54
C HIS A 216 17.08 5.63 4.69
N ILE A 217 16.68 4.35 4.80
CA ILE A 217 15.85 3.83 5.90
C ILE A 217 16.75 3.16 6.93
N GLU A 218 16.68 3.63 8.18
CA GLU A 218 17.48 3.12 9.32
C GLU A 218 16.63 2.49 10.44
N VAL A 219 15.34 2.80 10.52
CA VAL A 219 14.45 2.38 11.62
C VAL A 219 13.41 1.40 11.12
N SER A 220 13.23 0.27 11.83
CA SER A 220 12.21 -0.74 11.53
C SER A 220 10.80 -0.28 11.93
N ASP A 221 9.76 -0.90 11.38
CA ASP A 221 8.37 -0.60 11.74
C ASP A 221 8.08 -0.86 13.22
N ALA A 222 8.73 -1.84 13.82
CA ALA A 222 8.57 -2.21 15.22
C ALA A 222 9.10 -1.15 16.21
N ASP A 223 10.02 -0.28 15.78
CA ASP A 223 10.67 0.72 16.64
C ASP A 223 10.01 2.11 16.54
N ILE A 224 8.94 2.23 15.77
CA ILE A 224 8.22 3.51 15.58
C ILE A 224 7.19 3.70 16.69
N ASP A 225 7.21 4.87 17.31
CA ASP A 225 6.13 5.36 18.16
C ASP A 225 5.35 6.44 17.40
N ASP A 226 4.13 6.12 16.97
CA ASP A 226 3.20 7.02 16.30
C ASP A 226 2.13 7.62 17.23
N SER A 227 2.19 7.32 18.53
CA SER A 227 1.23 7.78 19.55
C SER A 227 1.14 9.32 19.66
N TRP A 228 2.17 10.04 19.18
CA TRP A 228 2.22 11.49 19.14
C TRP A 228 1.32 12.12 18.06
N LEU A 229 0.84 11.32 17.08
CA LEU A 229 0.05 11.76 15.94
C LEU A 229 -1.45 11.48 16.20
N PRO A 230 -2.24 12.47 16.60
CA PRO A 230 -3.68 12.29 16.80
C PRO A 230 -4.39 12.07 15.45
N ALA A 231 -5.48 11.30 15.49
CA ALA A 231 -6.24 10.91 14.30
C ALA A 231 -6.72 12.12 13.47
N GLU A 232 -7.02 13.25 14.11
CA GLU A 232 -7.48 14.48 13.44
C GLU A 232 -6.41 15.07 12.51
N ARG A 233 -5.13 14.83 12.77
CA ARG A 233 -4.04 15.31 11.91
C ARG A 233 -3.79 14.45 10.67
N TYR A 234 -4.41 13.28 10.57
CA TYR A 234 -4.35 12.50 9.34
C TYR A 234 -5.02 13.22 8.17
N GLU A 235 -5.98 14.11 8.42
CA GLU A 235 -6.58 14.96 7.40
C GLU A 235 -5.58 15.95 6.79
N GLU A 236 -4.59 16.42 7.57
CA GLU A 236 -3.51 17.29 7.09
C GLU A 236 -2.53 16.56 6.13
N LEU A 237 -2.62 15.22 6.05
CA LEU A 237 -1.82 14.39 5.15
C LEU A 237 -2.49 14.17 3.79
N ILE A 238 -3.72 14.65 3.59
CA ILE A 238 -4.49 14.45 2.36
C ILE A 238 -4.25 15.60 1.40
N GLY A 239 -3.75 15.26 0.20
CA GLY A 239 -3.93 16.08 -0.99
C GLY A 239 -3.02 17.29 -1.18
N GLU A 240 -1.69 17.11 -1.19
CA GLU A 240 -0.80 18.13 -1.80
C GLU A 240 -0.94 18.12 -3.32
N SER A 241 -1.20 19.29 -3.89
CA SER A 241 -1.19 19.44 -5.36
C SER A 241 0.26 19.36 -5.92
N ALA A 242 0.38 19.03 -7.22
CA ALA A 242 1.67 19.01 -7.90
C ALA A 242 2.41 20.38 -7.81
N GLU A 243 1.64 21.47 -7.83
CA GLU A 243 2.17 22.84 -7.69
C GLU A 243 2.74 23.08 -6.28
N GLN A 244 2.06 22.58 -5.23
CA GLN A 244 2.53 22.70 -3.85
C GLN A 244 3.81 21.87 -3.64
N LYS A 245 3.89 20.67 -4.20
CA LYS A 245 5.11 19.84 -4.18
C LYS A 245 6.27 20.55 -4.88
N ALA A 246 6.03 21.14 -6.06
CA ALA A 246 7.04 21.89 -6.81
C ALA A 246 7.51 23.13 -6.04
N ALA A 247 6.61 23.89 -5.43
CA ALA A 247 6.94 25.06 -4.61
C ALA A 247 7.76 24.68 -3.37
N ASN A 248 7.41 23.57 -2.71
CA ASN A 248 8.15 23.04 -1.57
C ASN A 248 9.57 22.60 -1.97
N LEU A 249 9.71 21.90 -3.10
CA LEU A 249 11.00 21.53 -3.67
C LEU A 249 11.89 22.75 -3.92
N GLN A 250 11.37 23.78 -4.61
CA GLN A 250 12.12 25.01 -4.90
C GLN A 250 12.58 25.69 -3.63
N ARG A 251 11.72 25.81 -2.64
CA ARG A 251 12.04 26.40 -1.34
C ARG A 251 13.17 25.66 -0.63
N ILE A 252 13.16 24.34 -0.62
CA ILE A 252 14.20 23.54 0.04
C ILE A 252 15.53 23.66 -0.70
N LEU A 253 15.53 23.62 -2.04
CA LEU A 253 16.73 23.77 -2.86
C LEU A 253 17.36 25.17 -2.72
N GLU A 254 16.55 26.21 -2.67
CA GLU A 254 17.03 27.59 -2.45
C GLU A 254 17.73 27.71 -1.10
N HIS A 255 17.15 27.11 -0.05
CA HIS A 255 17.77 27.14 1.28
C HIS A 255 19.05 26.31 1.37
N GLU A 256 19.10 25.14 0.74
CA GLU A 256 20.33 24.35 0.67
C GLU A 256 21.45 25.15 -0.01
N ARG A 257 21.14 25.88 -1.08
CA ARG A 257 22.11 26.76 -1.77
C ARG A 257 22.58 27.91 -0.90
N LEU A 258 21.69 28.53 -0.13
CA LEU A 258 22.04 29.63 0.76
C LEU A 258 22.88 29.17 1.95
N GLU A 259 22.68 27.96 2.47
CA GLU A 259 23.40 27.45 3.63
C GLU A 259 24.75 26.79 3.25
N LYS A 260 24.82 26.07 2.14
CA LYS A 260 25.97 25.24 1.75
C LYS A 260 26.70 25.70 0.49
N GLY A 261 26.16 26.68 -0.23
CA GLY A 261 26.66 27.07 -1.54
C GLY A 261 26.21 26.11 -2.64
N GLU A 262 27.15 25.51 -3.37
CA GLU A 262 26.85 24.59 -4.44
C GLU A 262 26.37 23.26 -3.86
N VAL A 263 25.18 22.78 -4.32
CA VAL A 263 24.57 21.51 -3.88
C VAL A 263 24.89 20.45 -4.91
N SER A 264 25.39 19.28 -4.46
CA SER A 264 25.73 18.18 -5.36
C SER A 264 24.50 17.68 -6.15
N ALA A 265 24.72 17.18 -7.38
CA ALA A 265 23.67 16.67 -8.23
C ALA A 265 22.91 15.48 -7.57
N GLU A 266 23.62 14.64 -6.82
CA GLU A 266 23.03 13.52 -6.06
C GLU A 266 22.07 14.03 -4.99
N ARG A 267 22.47 15.06 -4.23
CA ARG A 267 21.63 15.68 -3.20
C ARG A 267 20.38 16.32 -3.79
N VAL A 268 20.50 17.01 -4.92
CA VAL A 268 19.37 17.59 -5.66
C VAL A 268 18.41 16.48 -6.10
N SER A 269 18.94 15.37 -6.62
CA SER A 269 18.14 14.21 -7.04
C SER A 269 17.38 13.60 -5.86
N LEU A 270 18.04 13.39 -4.72
CA LEU A 270 17.40 12.86 -3.51
C LEU A 270 16.28 13.79 -3.01
N ILE A 271 16.54 15.11 -2.89
CA ILE A 271 15.53 16.09 -2.47
C ILE A 271 14.31 16.03 -3.40
N ARG A 272 14.54 15.97 -4.72
CA ARG A 272 13.46 15.87 -5.71
C ARG A 272 12.63 14.63 -5.49
N ARG A 273 13.25 13.45 -5.37
CA ARG A 273 12.55 12.16 -5.16
C ARG A 273 11.70 12.19 -3.89
N ILE A 274 12.26 12.64 -2.78
CA ILE A 274 11.54 12.78 -1.50
C ILE A 274 10.35 13.74 -1.63
N MET A 275 10.50 14.89 -2.26
CA MET A 275 9.42 15.87 -2.36
C MET A 275 8.28 15.44 -3.30
N PHE A 276 8.54 14.56 -4.28
CA PHE A 276 7.49 14.00 -5.13
C PHE A 276 6.76 12.80 -4.52
N MET A 277 7.27 12.23 -3.43
CA MET A 277 6.52 11.22 -2.68
C MET A 277 5.17 11.77 -2.19
N ASN A 278 4.22 10.88 -1.91
CA ASN A 278 3.01 11.29 -1.22
C ASN A 278 3.33 11.69 0.24
N THR A 279 2.43 12.44 0.85
CA THR A 279 2.65 12.99 2.20
C THR A 279 2.76 11.88 3.26
N LYS A 280 2.03 10.76 3.09
CA LYS A 280 2.09 9.61 4.00
C LYS A 280 3.47 8.92 3.95
N ASP A 281 4.04 8.76 2.75
CA ASP A 281 5.36 8.13 2.61
C ASP A 281 6.47 9.05 3.09
N ARG A 282 6.35 10.38 2.89
CA ARG A 282 7.26 11.36 3.50
C ARG A 282 7.19 11.34 5.03
N LEU A 283 5.99 11.17 5.59
CA LEU A 283 5.82 11.00 7.04
C LEU A 283 6.56 9.74 7.54
N LYS A 284 6.35 8.60 6.87
CA LYS A 284 7.06 7.36 7.22
C LYS A 284 8.57 7.53 7.10
N LEU A 285 9.04 8.16 6.01
CA LEU A 285 10.47 8.45 5.81
C LEU A 285 11.03 9.40 6.88
N ALA A 286 10.26 10.37 7.35
CA ALA A 286 10.68 11.26 8.45
C ALA A 286 10.92 10.48 9.74
N MET A 287 10.08 9.49 10.05
CA MET A 287 10.18 8.66 11.25
C MET A 287 11.24 7.56 11.15
N LYS A 288 11.54 7.07 9.95
CA LYS A 288 12.43 5.93 9.71
C LYS A 288 13.76 6.29 9.07
N GLY A 289 13.83 7.45 8.46
CA GLY A 289 14.95 7.86 7.62
C GLY A 289 16.24 8.11 8.39
N ASP A 290 17.34 8.06 7.66
CA ASP A 290 18.66 8.41 8.11
C ASP A 290 18.82 9.94 8.33
N ARG A 291 20.01 10.35 8.75
CA ARG A 291 20.33 11.75 8.99
C ARG A 291 20.11 12.62 7.74
N GLU A 292 20.35 12.08 6.55
CA GLU A 292 20.23 12.81 5.29
C GLU A 292 18.75 13.06 4.96
N ALA A 293 17.91 12.04 5.04
CA ALA A 293 16.46 12.15 4.87
C ALA A 293 15.86 13.10 5.93
N ARG A 294 16.24 12.97 7.21
CA ARG A 294 15.77 13.86 8.29
C ARG A 294 16.11 15.32 8.02
N SER A 295 17.33 15.60 7.53
CA SER A 295 17.77 16.98 7.22
C SER A 295 16.96 17.64 6.10
N ILE A 296 16.41 16.85 5.18
CA ILE A 296 15.50 17.34 4.12
C ILE A 296 14.10 17.54 4.68
N LEU A 297 13.55 16.52 5.33
CA LEU A 297 12.14 16.48 5.75
C LEU A 297 11.81 17.42 6.91
N VAL A 298 12.78 17.80 7.74
CA VAL A 298 12.57 18.84 8.77
C VAL A 298 12.20 20.20 8.18
N ARG A 299 12.53 20.43 6.91
CA ARG A 299 12.21 21.65 6.15
C ARG A 299 10.93 21.52 5.32
N ASP A 300 10.23 20.39 5.41
CA ASP A 300 8.98 20.19 4.68
C ASP A 300 7.95 21.26 5.03
N ALA A 301 7.15 21.69 4.03
CA ALA A 301 6.05 22.62 4.22
C ALA A 301 4.93 22.03 5.08
N ASN A 302 4.72 20.74 4.96
CA ASN A 302 3.75 20.02 5.78
C ASN A 302 4.25 19.92 7.22
N LYS A 303 3.47 20.51 8.14
CA LYS A 303 3.83 20.58 9.56
C LYS A 303 3.88 19.21 10.23
N VAL A 304 3.05 18.26 9.78
CA VAL A 304 3.04 16.91 10.32
C VAL A 304 4.31 16.18 9.93
N VAL A 305 4.72 16.26 8.66
CA VAL A 305 5.95 15.64 8.16
C VAL A 305 7.18 16.25 8.85
N SER A 306 7.29 17.58 8.92
CA SER A 306 8.43 18.23 9.57
C SER A 306 8.49 17.93 11.07
N SER A 307 7.34 17.79 11.75
CA SER A 307 7.27 17.40 13.16
C SER A 307 7.65 15.93 13.39
N ALA A 308 7.33 15.05 12.45
CA ALA A 308 7.66 13.62 12.53
C ALA A 308 9.17 13.37 12.64
N VAL A 309 9.99 14.23 12.02
CA VAL A 309 11.46 14.15 12.14
C VAL A 309 11.93 14.18 13.60
N ILE A 310 11.26 14.99 14.43
CA ILE A 310 11.59 15.14 15.86
C ILE A 310 11.24 13.88 16.67
N HIS A 311 10.34 13.05 16.16
CA HIS A 311 9.94 11.78 16.78
C HIS A 311 10.72 10.57 16.23
N ASN A 312 11.70 10.80 15.34
CA ASN A 312 12.58 9.73 14.87
C ASN A 312 13.48 9.23 16.02
N PRO A 313 13.49 7.92 16.36
CA PRO A 313 14.25 7.40 17.49
C PRO A 313 15.79 7.49 17.31
N ARG A 314 16.27 7.70 16.08
CA ARG A 314 17.69 7.86 15.76
C ARG A 314 18.16 9.31 15.70
N ILE A 315 17.29 10.28 16.00
CA ILE A 315 17.67 11.69 15.99
C ILE A 315 18.67 11.99 17.12
N THR A 316 19.75 12.69 16.80
CA THR A 316 20.81 13.00 17.76
C THR A 316 20.66 14.41 18.33
N GLU A 317 21.25 14.63 19.52
CA GLU A 317 21.27 15.98 20.14
C GLU A 317 21.94 17.01 19.24
N HIS A 318 22.99 16.63 18.51
CA HIS A 318 23.67 17.53 17.57
C HIS A 318 22.79 17.92 16.38
N GLU A 319 21.96 16.97 15.88
CA GLU A 319 20.98 17.31 14.83
C GLU A 319 19.93 18.30 15.36
N ILE A 320 19.43 18.09 16.58
CA ILE A 320 18.48 19.01 17.23
C ILE A 320 19.10 20.39 17.45
N GLU A 321 20.37 20.50 17.81
CA GLU A 321 21.08 21.77 17.92
C GLU A 321 21.11 22.51 16.59
N ASN A 322 21.43 21.81 15.49
CA ASN A 322 21.44 22.37 14.15
C ASN A 322 20.02 22.80 13.70
N ILE A 323 19.00 21.95 13.94
CA ILE A 323 17.60 22.26 13.62
C ILE A 323 17.12 23.51 14.39
N ALA A 324 17.49 23.65 15.66
CA ALA A 324 17.14 24.83 16.46
C ALA A 324 17.75 26.14 15.92
N ALA A 325 18.88 26.06 15.23
CA ALA A 325 19.53 27.20 14.58
C ALA A 325 18.93 27.56 13.21
N MET A 326 18.26 26.60 12.52
CA MET A 326 17.72 26.80 11.17
C MET A 326 16.55 27.79 11.16
N ARG A 327 16.60 28.76 10.22
CA ARG A 327 15.54 29.78 10.08
C ARG A 327 14.35 29.34 9.21
N VAL A 328 14.43 28.19 8.60
CA VAL A 328 13.43 27.65 7.66
C VAL A 328 12.47 26.67 8.29
N VAL A 329 12.83 26.15 9.43
CA VAL A 329 12.06 25.16 10.16
C VAL A 329 10.75 25.75 10.68
N SER A 330 9.71 24.96 10.74
CA SER A 330 8.40 25.39 11.21
C SER A 330 8.41 25.78 12.69
N ASN A 331 7.54 26.73 13.06
CA ASN A 331 7.38 27.19 14.45
C ASN A 331 7.01 26.01 15.38
N GLU A 332 6.28 25.03 14.86
CA GLU A 332 5.84 23.86 15.59
C GLU A 332 7.02 22.96 15.97
N VAL A 333 7.94 22.71 15.05
CA VAL A 333 9.17 21.94 15.32
C VAL A 333 9.99 22.60 16.43
N LEU A 334 10.18 23.94 16.35
CA LEU A 334 10.92 24.67 17.37
C LEU A 334 10.23 24.62 18.74
N ARG A 335 8.89 24.63 18.75
CA ARG A 335 8.09 24.46 19.97
C ARG A 335 8.28 23.06 20.57
N LEU A 336 8.20 22.00 19.75
CA LEU A 336 8.42 20.62 20.18
C LEU A 336 9.81 20.41 20.78
N ILE A 337 10.86 20.97 20.15
CA ILE A 337 12.22 20.92 20.67
C ILE A 337 12.29 21.58 22.06
N ALA A 338 11.69 22.76 22.23
CA ALA A 338 11.72 23.48 23.48
C ALA A 338 10.95 22.79 24.62
N MET A 339 9.90 22.04 24.27
CA MET A 339 9.07 21.29 25.23
C MET A 339 9.70 19.96 25.67
N ASN A 340 10.61 19.42 24.89
CA ASN A 340 11.27 18.16 25.23
C ASN A 340 12.30 18.39 26.34
N ARG A 341 12.07 17.75 27.50
CA ARG A 341 12.90 17.92 28.71
C ARG A 341 14.36 17.53 28.52
N ASN A 342 14.63 16.54 27.67
CA ASN A 342 15.99 16.07 27.42
C ASN A 342 16.77 17.11 26.63
N TRP A 343 16.22 17.61 25.54
CA TRP A 343 16.86 18.63 24.69
C TRP A 343 16.90 20.00 25.36
N ALA A 344 15.86 20.33 26.12
CA ALA A 344 15.83 21.57 26.89
C ALA A 344 16.91 21.65 27.99
N ARG A 345 17.63 20.57 28.32
CA ARG A 345 18.79 20.60 29.23
C ARG A 345 20.05 21.13 28.54
N SER A 346 20.16 20.95 27.24
CA SER A 346 21.32 21.40 26.46
C SER A 346 21.30 22.93 26.33
N TYR A 347 22.36 23.57 26.79
CA TYR A 347 22.52 25.01 26.68
C TYR A 347 22.61 25.48 25.23
N ALA A 348 23.29 24.74 24.37
CA ALA A 348 23.44 25.04 22.96
C ALA A 348 22.07 25.10 22.27
N ILE A 349 21.19 24.12 22.53
CA ILE A 349 19.84 24.07 21.95
C ILE A 349 19.01 25.26 22.41
N ILE A 350 18.91 25.54 23.73
CA ILE A 350 18.13 26.65 24.22
C ILE A 350 18.68 28.02 23.78
N HIS A 351 19.99 28.15 23.65
CA HIS A 351 20.61 29.36 23.10
C HIS A 351 20.25 29.58 21.64
N ASN A 352 20.30 28.52 20.81
CA ASN A 352 19.89 28.59 19.41
C ASN A 352 18.41 28.92 19.26
N LEU A 353 17.53 28.27 20.04
CA LEU A 353 16.10 28.59 20.08
C LEU A 353 15.82 30.05 20.46
N ALA A 354 16.54 30.61 21.45
CA ALA A 354 16.38 32.00 21.87
C ALA A 354 16.78 33.00 20.78
N ARG A 355 17.76 32.65 19.94
CA ARG A 355 18.24 33.46 18.83
C ARG A 355 17.45 33.29 17.54
N ASN A 356 16.68 32.23 17.41
CA ASN A 356 15.94 31.92 16.21
C ASN A 356 14.67 32.78 16.09
N PRO A 357 14.53 33.60 15.02
CA PRO A 357 13.38 34.48 14.84
C PRO A 357 12.05 33.73 14.65
N ARG A 358 12.11 32.46 14.27
CA ARG A 358 10.94 31.58 14.07
C ARG A 358 10.45 30.95 15.36
N THR A 359 11.22 31.00 16.46
CA THR A 359 10.77 30.46 17.74
C THR A 359 9.54 31.23 18.22
N PRO A 360 8.42 30.56 18.56
CA PRO A 360 7.24 31.24 19.09
C PRO A 360 7.58 32.11 20.28
N ILE A 361 7.03 33.32 20.32
CA ILE A 361 7.34 34.30 21.38
C ILE A 361 7.12 33.74 22.79
N PRO A 362 6.01 33.06 23.11
CA PRO A 362 5.82 32.46 24.45
C PRO A 362 6.94 31.46 24.78
N THR A 363 7.33 30.62 23.82
CA THR A 363 8.42 29.64 23.98
C THR A 363 9.75 30.34 24.21
N ALA A 364 10.08 31.37 23.41
CA ALA A 364 11.30 32.16 23.58
C ALA A 364 11.34 32.82 24.96
N LEU A 365 10.26 33.46 25.42
CA LEU A 365 10.17 34.07 26.75
C LEU A 365 10.35 33.06 27.88
N HIS A 366 9.84 31.84 27.73
CA HIS A 366 9.99 30.77 28.72
C HIS A 366 11.44 30.30 28.91
N ILE A 367 12.23 30.29 27.82
CA ILE A 367 13.64 29.83 27.88
C ILE A 367 14.62 30.94 28.27
N LEU A 368 14.27 32.24 28.07
CA LEU A 368 15.15 33.38 28.38
C LEU A 368 15.76 33.37 29.80
N PRO A 369 15.04 33.04 30.88
CA PRO A 369 15.61 32.99 32.21
C PRO A 369 16.79 32.01 32.38
N ARG A 370 16.92 31.05 31.46
CA ARG A 370 17.97 30.03 31.45
C ARG A 370 19.21 30.46 30.63
N ILE A 371 19.11 31.55 29.88
CA ILE A 371 20.22 32.08 29.06
C ILE A 371 21.23 32.80 29.96
N ARG A 372 22.54 32.61 29.71
CA ARG A 372 23.62 33.24 30.45
C ARG A 372 23.61 34.73 30.24
N THR A 373 24.08 35.50 31.23
CA THR A 373 24.07 36.97 31.22
C THR A 373 24.77 37.54 30.00
N LYS A 374 25.93 36.99 29.61
CA LYS A 374 26.68 37.43 28.40
C LYS A 374 25.81 37.27 27.13
N ASP A 375 25.09 36.16 27.01
CA ASP A 375 24.27 35.89 25.84
C ASP A 375 22.95 36.67 25.84
N LEU A 376 22.44 37.04 27.02
CA LEU A 376 21.30 37.98 27.14
C LEU A 376 21.67 39.39 26.61
N ILE A 377 22.91 39.85 26.87
CA ILE A 377 23.41 41.11 26.31
C ILE A 377 23.43 41.05 24.78
N HIS A 378 23.95 39.97 24.21
CA HIS A 378 23.96 39.80 22.76
C HIS A 378 22.54 39.70 22.18
N LEU A 379 21.60 39.00 22.87
CA LEU A 379 20.21 38.94 22.43
C LEU A 379 19.52 40.31 22.46
N SER A 380 19.84 41.16 23.43
CA SER A 380 19.21 42.49 23.58
C SER A 380 19.46 43.43 22.41
N VAL A 381 20.59 43.25 21.71
CA VAL A 381 21.00 44.07 20.53
C VAL A 381 20.73 43.34 19.20
N ASN A 382 20.33 42.07 19.23
CA ASN A 382 20.15 41.29 18.01
C ASN A 382 18.86 41.69 17.27
N LYS A 383 18.98 42.32 16.11
CA LYS A 383 17.86 42.77 15.28
C LYS A 383 17.04 41.62 14.66
N ASN A 384 17.59 40.39 14.57
CA ASN A 384 16.90 39.24 14.03
C ASN A 384 15.90 38.61 14.99
N VAL A 385 15.92 38.98 16.26
CA VAL A 385 15.01 38.48 17.30
C VAL A 385 13.86 39.48 17.50
N SER A 386 12.66 38.96 17.83
CA SER A 386 11.49 39.80 18.04
C SER A 386 11.74 40.87 19.13
N GLU A 387 11.12 42.03 18.96
CA GLU A 387 11.29 43.14 19.91
C GLU A 387 10.87 42.73 21.34
N THR A 388 9.82 41.94 21.47
CA THR A 388 9.35 41.42 22.78
C THR A 388 10.45 40.62 23.49
N VAL A 389 11.13 39.77 22.76
CA VAL A 389 12.24 38.94 23.30
C VAL A 389 13.41 39.80 23.67
N ARG A 390 13.77 40.80 22.83
CA ARG A 390 14.85 41.76 23.12
C ARG A 390 14.58 42.54 24.40
N ARG A 391 13.38 43.14 24.52
CA ARG A 391 12.96 43.87 25.73
C ARG A 391 13.04 43.00 26.98
N GLN A 392 12.61 41.80 26.91
CA GLN A 392 12.67 40.90 28.04
C GLN A 392 14.10 40.47 28.39
N ALA A 393 14.97 40.28 27.38
CA ALA A 393 16.40 40.05 27.61
C ALA A 393 17.08 41.23 28.33
N ILE A 394 16.75 42.52 27.97
CA ILE A 394 17.19 43.70 28.67
C ILE A 394 16.74 43.69 30.14
N ARG A 395 15.45 43.46 30.40
CA ARG A 395 14.91 43.39 31.77
C ARG A 395 15.60 42.34 32.62
N LEU A 396 15.78 41.14 32.08
CA LEU A 396 16.46 40.06 32.79
C LEU A 396 17.93 40.37 33.07
N ASN A 397 18.61 41.02 32.12
CA ASN A 397 20.01 41.44 32.29
C ASN A 397 20.11 42.53 33.40
N GLN A 398 19.25 43.54 33.41
CA GLN A 398 19.20 44.56 34.43
C GLN A 398 18.88 43.95 35.83
N ALA A 399 17.91 43.03 35.90
CA ALA A 399 17.55 42.35 37.15
C ALA A 399 18.72 41.52 37.72
N ARG A 400 19.57 40.98 36.89
CA ARG A 400 20.78 40.23 37.30
C ARG A 400 21.97 41.10 37.63
N ALA A 401 22.09 42.28 36.99
CA ALA A 401 23.15 43.24 37.27
C ALA A 401 22.90 44.05 38.54
N GLY A 402 21.65 44.18 38.97
CA GLY A 402 21.28 44.89 40.20
C GLY A 402 21.28 44.02 41.45
N LYS A 403 21.69 42.74 41.32
CA LYS A 403 21.97 41.84 42.42
C LYS A 403 23.48 41.66 42.60
#